data_0bd9055cf45936b79b969be10ad1b4e0
#
_entry.id   0bd9055cf45936b79b969be10ad1b4e0
#
_cell.length_a   1.000
_cell.length_b   1.000
_cell.length_c   1.000
_cell.angle_alpha   90.00
_cell.angle_beta   90.00
_cell.angle_gamma   90.00
#
_symmetry.space_group_name_H-M   'P 1'
#
loop_
_entity.id
_entity.type
_entity.pdbx_description
1 polymer ?
#
loop_
_entity_poly.entity_id
_entity_poly.type
_entity_poly.pdbx_seq_one_letter_code
_entity_poly.pdbx_strand_id
1 'polypeptide(L)'
;MVLVALAAPAIVGLAALAVEGGYAYSQHAAMQSVSDLAALSAAEARTRDGNAANPTLEARAIAAQNGYVNNVGDVTVSVNSPPTTGTYPNGSVEVIVSRQQKPILMSLFRKTAYTIAGRSVAVAGATGNGCILALDTSSSDTGISAGGSPVVNMPNCAAYSNSPATDSAYIGGSASVTLHSLYAVGGINGTLVAGVLHTGVGALADPYAGKFTTPTNPFNTCTYRSSSKMPVNGTQVVPPSNGPAYICYSVNLNASDVLNLGPGTYIFDGAQNGALKATGQSSLIANGATLVFINGADVALNGGGATTIVAPTTVSNSSPYTPYKGLAVWQPAGNGASGQIAGGANQTITGAIYMPSAYLSYTGASTLNVNGCTQIIAWRINFSGNSQVDNVGCSSSGVAGFGYQSPNLMN
;
A
#
# COMPACT_ATOMS: atom_id res chain seq x y z
N MET A 1 -10.08 14.20 75.61
CA MET A 1 -10.20 12.81 75.10
C MET A 1 -11.29 12.62 74.08
N VAL A 2 -12.51 13.13 74.25
CA VAL A 2 -13.62 12.95 73.31
C VAL A 2 -13.33 13.50 71.91
N LEU A 3 -12.71 14.67 71.77
CA LEU A 3 -12.31 15.26 70.48
C LEU A 3 -11.28 14.42 69.71
N VAL A 4 -10.33 13.79 70.39
CA VAL A 4 -9.35 12.88 69.79
C VAL A 4 -9.99 11.59 69.32
N ALA A 5 -10.96 11.06 70.10
CA ALA A 5 -11.71 9.85 69.74
C ALA A 5 -12.62 10.03 68.51
N LEU A 6 -13.13 11.25 68.26
CA LEU A 6 -13.91 11.57 67.08
C LEU A 6 -13.04 11.95 65.87
N ALA A 7 -11.88 12.56 66.11
CA ALA A 7 -10.96 12.96 65.05
C ALA A 7 -10.18 11.77 64.42
N ALA A 8 -9.80 10.79 65.26
CA ALA A 8 -9.02 9.65 64.82
C ALA A 8 -9.65 8.83 63.69
N PRO A 9 -10.96 8.44 63.74
CA PRO A 9 -11.61 7.73 62.62
C PRO A 9 -11.66 8.57 61.33
N ALA A 10 -11.84 9.88 61.45
CA ALA A 10 -11.88 10.77 60.29
C ALA A 10 -10.48 10.86 59.61
N ILE A 11 -9.40 10.99 60.39
CA ILE A 11 -8.03 11.01 59.88
C ILE A 11 -7.69 9.67 59.22
N VAL A 12 -8.03 8.55 59.83
CA VAL A 12 -7.82 7.19 59.26
C VAL A 12 -8.63 7.03 57.97
N GLY A 13 -9.87 7.48 57.94
CA GLY A 13 -10.70 7.45 56.73
C GLY A 13 -10.12 8.28 55.57
N LEU A 14 -9.63 9.48 55.84
CA LEU A 14 -8.95 10.32 54.84
C LEU A 14 -7.64 9.71 54.35
N ALA A 15 -6.85 9.15 55.23
CA ALA A 15 -5.61 8.45 54.90
C ALA A 15 -5.90 7.21 54.04
N ALA A 16 -6.91 6.41 54.40
CA ALA A 16 -7.34 5.25 53.62
C ALA A 16 -7.79 5.67 52.19
N LEU A 17 -8.58 6.74 52.08
CA LEU A 17 -9.03 7.28 50.81
C LEU A 17 -7.86 7.76 49.93
N ALA A 18 -6.88 8.45 50.53
CA ALA A 18 -5.71 8.95 49.81
C ALA A 18 -4.83 7.81 49.25
N VAL A 19 -4.59 6.76 50.08
CA VAL A 19 -3.78 5.60 49.68
C VAL A 19 -4.50 4.78 48.59
N GLU A 20 -5.77 4.50 48.77
CA GLU A 20 -6.54 3.68 47.84
C GLU A 20 -6.83 4.45 46.52
N GLY A 21 -7.08 5.75 46.61
CA GLY A 21 -7.21 6.61 45.46
C GLY A 21 -5.89 6.72 44.64
N GLY A 22 -4.76 6.86 45.33
CA GLY A 22 -3.44 6.85 44.70
C GLY A 22 -3.12 5.51 44.02
N TYR A 23 -3.46 4.40 44.67
CA TYR A 23 -3.34 3.06 44.06
C TYR A 23 -4.23 2.90 42.82
N ALA A 24 -5.51 3.28 42.89
CA ALA A 24 -6.44 3.21 41.79
C ALA A 24 -5.97 4.07 40.62
N TYR A 25 -5.46 5.27 40.86
CA TYR A 25 -4.89 6.14 39.85
C TYR A 25 -3.67 5.52 39.16
N SER A 26 -2.74 4.96 39.98
CA SER A 26 -1.56 4.27 39.42
C SER A 26 -1.94 3.07 38.53
N GLN A 27 -2.91 2.26 38.97
CA GLN A 27 -3.41 1.14 38.18
C GLN A 27 -4.10 1.61 36.89
N HIS A 28 -4.90 2.68 36.96
CA HIS A 28 -5.53 3.27 35.78
C HIS A 28 -4.49 3.75 34.78
N ALA A 29 -3.46 4.47 35.24
CA ALA A 29 -2.38 4.94 34.36
C ALA A 29 -1.62 3.78 33.69
N ALA A 30 -1.34 2.71 34.43
CA ALA A 30 -0.70 1.50 33.89
C ALA A 30 -1.59 0.82 32.84
N MET A 31 -2.90 0.64 33.12
CA MET A 31 -3.83 0.04 32.18
C MET A 31 -4.05 0.92 30.95
N GLN A 32 -4.04 2.26 31.10
CA GLN A 32 -4.13 3.18 29.99
C GLN A 32 -2.93 3.02 29.05
N SER A 33 -1.71 3.02 29.60
CA SER A 33 -0.50 2.81 28.80
C SER A 33 -0.52 1.47 28.05
N VAL A 34 -0.99 0.41 28.67
CA VAL A 34 -1.11 -0.91 28.02
C VAL A 34 -2.20 -0.90 26.96
N SER A 35 -3.33 -0.24 27.21
CA SER A 35 -4.39 -0.09 26.22
C SER A 35 -3.91 0.69 24.98
N ASP A 36 -3.09 1.73 25.18
CA ASP A 36 -2.49 2.53 24.12
C ASP A 36 -1.57 1.66 23.23
N LEU A 37 -0.65 0.93 23.85
CA LEU A 37 0.25 0.02 23.13
C LEU A 37 -0.52 -1.09 22.40
N ALA A 38 -1.49 -1.70 23.06
CA ALA A 38 -2.27 -2.78 22.48
C ALA A 38 -3.17 -2.29 21.33
N ALA A 39 -3.74 -1.08 21.43
CA ALA A 39 -4.54 -0.49 20.35
C ALA A 39 -3.69 -0.14 19.14
N LEU A 40 -2.50 0.42 19.33
CA LEU A 40 -1.56 0.72 18.26
C LEU A 40 -1.14 -0.57 17.51
N SER A 41 -0.69 -1.59 18.24
CA SER A 41 -0.31 -2.88 17.63
C SER A 41 -1.48 -3.56 16.91
N ALA A 42 -2.67 -3.51 17.47
CA ALA A 42 -3.86 -4.09 16.85
C ALA A 42 -4.27 -3.36 15.57
N ALA A 43 -4.16 -2.02 15.56
CA ALA A 43 -4.42 -1.21 14.37
C ALA A 43 -3.40 -1.51 13.25
N GLU A 44 -2.12 -1.69 13.60
CA GLU A 44 -1.09 -2.10 12.66
C GLU A 44 -1.33 -3.52 12.10
N ALA A 45 -1.62 -4.49 12.97
CA ALA A 45 -1.90 -5.87 12.56
C ALA A 45 -3.07 -5.95 11.56
N ARG A 46 -4.09 -5.11 11.74
CA ARG A 46 -5.23 -5.05 10.83
C ARG A 46 -4.84 -4.62 9.41
N THR A 47 -3.88 -3.72 9.26
CA THR A 47 -3.42 -3.27 7.93
C THR A 47 -2.53 -4.29 7.25
N ARG A 48 -1.73 -5.01 8.04
CA ARG A 48 -0.77 -5.97 7.52
C ARG A 48 -1.44 -7.20 6.89
N ASP A 49 -2.43 -7.79 7.58
CA ASP A 49 -2.96 -9.11 7.20
C ASP A 49 -4.37 -9.08 6.59
N GLY A 50 -5.04 -7.93 6.59
CA GLY A 50 -6.41 -7.78 6.07
C GLY A 50 -7.47 -8.64 6.80
N ASN A 51 -7.09 -9.33 7.88
CA ASN A 51 -7.94 -10.26 8.61
C ASN A 51 -8.45 -9.65 9.92
N ALA A 52 -9.77 -9.60 10.08
CA ALA A 52 -10.41 -9.06 11.29
C ALA A 52 -10.08 -9.81 12.59
N ALA A 53 -9.57 -11.05 12.51
CA ALA A 53 -9.21 -11.84 13.71
C ALA A 53 -7.85 -11.45 14.30
N ASN A 54 -6.93 -10.96 13.50
CA ASN A 54 -5.57 -10.63 13.93
C ASN A 54 -5.48 -9.47 14.93
N PRO A 55 -6.25 -8.37 14.82
CA PRO A 55 -6.21 -7.30 15.80
C PRO A 55 -6.48 -7.75 17.22
N THR A 56 -7.41 -8.70 17.40
CA THR A 56 -7.76 -9.21 18.73
C THR A 56 -6.64 -10.05 19.34
N LEU A 57 -5.99 -10.89 18.53
CA LEU A 57 -4.87 -11.72 18.99
C LEU A 57 -3.68 -10.84 19.36
N GLU A 58 -3.36 -9.88 18.52
CA GLU A 58 -2.23 -8.95 18.73
C GLU A 58 -2.45 -8.11 20.00
N ALA A 59 -3.62 -7.47 20.14
CA ALA A 59 -3.92 -6.67 21.32
C ALA A 59 -3.81 -7.47 22.61
N ARG A 60 -4.31 -8.71 22.62
CA ARG A 60 -4.23 -9.59 23.78
C ARG A 60 -2.81 -10.06 24.07
N ALA A 61 -2.01 -10.30 23.04
CA ALA A 61 -0.60 -10.65 23.20
C ALA A 61 0.19 -9.51 23.85
N ILE A 62 0.01 -8.28 23.38
CA ILE A 62 0.65 -7.07 23.96
C ILE A 62 0.19 -6.86 25.41
N ALA A 63 -1.11 -6.98 25.68
CA ALA A 63 -1.62 -6.85 27.04
C ALA A 63 -1.03 -7.92 27.97
N ALA A 64 -0.93 -9.17 27.50
CA ALA A 64 -0.34 -10.27 28.26
C ALA A 64 1.15 -10.06 28.56
N GLN A 65 1.94 -9.57 27.60
CA GLN A 65 3.36 -9.23 27.78
C GLN A 65 3.56 -8.15 28.86
N ASN A 66 2.56 -7.29 29.04
CA ASN A 66 2.54 -6.24 30.08
C ASN A 66 1.83 -6.66 31.37
N GLY A 67 1.58 -7.96 31.55
CA GLY A 67 1.01 -8.52 32.80
C GLY A 67 -0.52 -8.53 32.88
N TYR A 68 -1.23 -8.21 31.78
CA TYR A 68 -2.70 -8.21 31.72
C TYR A 68 -3.19 -9.33 30.81
N VAL A 69 -3.23 -10.56 31.34
CA VAL A 69 -3.70 -11.74 30.60
C VAL A 69 -5.22 -11.78 30.61
N ASN A 70 -5.85 -11.83 29.45
CA ASN A 70 -7.30 -11.84 29.32
C ASN A 70 -7.92 -13.05 30.00
N ASN A 71 -8.96 -12.83 30.84
CA ASN A 71 -9.67 -13.83 31.63
C ASN A 71 -8.81 -14.55 32.68
N VAL A 72 -7.70 -13.96 33.11
CA VAL A 72 -6.88 -14.47 34.22
C VAL A 72 -6.98 -13.52 35.41
N GLY A 73 -7.33 -14.05 36.56
CA GLY A 73 -7.69 -13.24 37.74
C GLY A 73 -8.92 -12.37 37.40
N ASP A 74 -8.89 -11.13 37.83
CA ASP A 74 -9.99 -10.18 37.62
C ASP A 74 -9.76 -9.29 36.38
N VAL A 75 -8.90 -9.70 35.42
CA VAL A 75 -8.53 -8.93 34.22
C VAL A 75 -9.39 -9.32 33.04
N THR A 76 -9.87 -8.28 32.30
CA THR A 76 -10.55 -8.45 31.02
C THR A 76 -9.89 -7.53 29.97
N VAL A 77 -9.57 -8.10 28.79
CA VAL A 77 -9.06 -7.36 27.65
C VAL A 77 -10.09 -7.46 26.52
N SER A 78 -10.86 -6.38 26.34
CA SER A 78 -11.87 -6.26 25.28
C SER A 78 -11.26 -5.56 24.07
N VAL A 79 -11.50 -6.12 22.88
CA VAL A 79 -11.03 -5.57 21.61
C VAL A 79 -12.21 -5.45 20.66
N ASN A 80 -12.49 -4.26 20.19
CA ASN A 80 -13.64 -3.94 19.34
C ASN A 80 -13.19 -3.26 18.05
N SER A 81 -13.73 -3.71 16.94
CA SER A 81 -13.51 -3.08 15.63
C SER A 81 -14.78 -3.25 14.79
N PRO A 82 -15.56 -2.19 14.61
CA PRO A 82 -15.33 -0.79 15.02
C PRO A 82 -15.44 -0.57 16.53
N PRO A 83 -14.96 0.58 17.05
CA PRO A 83 -15.13 0.99 18.43
C PRO A 83 -16.60 1.05 18.88
N THR A 84 -16.86 0.72 20.16
CA THR A 84 -18.22 0.63 20.70
C THR A 84 -18.85 1.99 21.02
N THR A 85 -18.03 3.01 21.26
CA THR A 85 -18.48 4.37 21.63
C THR A 85 -17.63 5.40 20.93
N GLY A 86 -18.24 6.51 20.52
CA GLY A 86 -17.59 7.60 19.76
C GLY A 86 -17.70 7.40 18.25
N THR A 87 -17.32 8.44 17.51
CA THR A 87 -17.28 8.42 16.04
C THR A 87 -15.83 8.42 15.59
N TYR A 88 -15.40 7.31 15.01
CA TYR A 88 -14.02 7.10 14.57
C TYR A 88 -13.97 6.71 13.09
N PRO A 89 -12.84 6.96 12.40
CA PRO A 89 -12.65 6.51 11.02
C PRO A 89 -12.82 4.99 10.87
N ASN A 90 -13.23 4.55 9.69
CA ASN A 90 -13.26 3.13 9.35
C ASN A 90 -11.87 2.53 9.53
N GLY A 91 -11.82 1.35 10.16
CA GLY A 91 -10.55 0.70 10.44
C GLY A 91 -10.00 0.95 11.84
N SER A 92 -10.66 1.78 12.64
CA SER A 92 -10.26 1.98 14.05
C SER A 92 -10.45 0.71 14.87
N VAL A 93 -9.55 0.52 15.83
CA VAL A 93 -9.57 -0.57 16.82
C VAL A 93 -9.57 0.03 18.21
N GLU A 94 -10.53 -0.39 19.03
CA GLU A 94 -10.64 -0.03 20.44
C GLU A 94 -10.09 -1.19 21.30
N VAL A 95 -9.26 -0.87 22.26
CA VAL A 95 -8.80 -1.81 23.29
C VAL A 95 -9.13 -1.26 24.66
N ILE A 96 -9.76 -2.08 25.48
CA ILE A 96 -10.10 -1.77 26.87
C ILE A 96 -9.45 -2.83 27.75
N VAL A 97 -8.49 -2.42 28.57
CA VAL A 97 -7.92 -3.27 29.63
C VAL A 97 -8.58 -2.90 30.95
N SER A 98 -9.23 -3.85 31.58
CA SER A 98 -9.96 -3.60 32.82
C SER A 98 -9.68 -4.66 33.86
N ARG A 99 -9.81 -4.27 35.15
CA ARG A 99 -9.69 -5.15 36.29
C ARG A 99 -10.75 -4.83 37.33
N GLN A 100 -11.33 -5.86 37.93
CA GLN A 100 -12.19 -5.71 39.09
C GLN A 100 -11.32 -5.62 40.36
N GLN A 101 -11.35 -4.47 41.03
CA GLN A 101 -10.57 -4.21 42.24
C GLN A 101 -11.47 -4.23 43.45
N LYS A 102 -11.15 -5.10 44.41
CA LYS A 102 -11.80 -5.08 45.72
C LYS A 102 -11.18 -3.97 46.56
N PRO A 103 -12.00 -3.20 47.32
CA PRO A 103 -11.48 -2.21 48.24
C PRO A 103 -10.53 -2.85 49.27
N ILE A 104 -9.40 -2.20 49.51
CA ILE A 104 -8.39 -2.68 50.47
C ILE A 104 -8.63 -2.00 51.83
N LEU A 105 -8.29 -0.74 51.93
CA LEU A 105 -8.46 0.05 53.16
C LEU A 105 -9.88 0.58 53.30
N MET A 106 -10.54 0.90 52.20
CA MET A 106 -11.92 1.35 52.16
C MET A 106 -12.94 0.21 52.39
N SER A 107 -12.50 -1.04 52.61
CA SER A 107 -13.35 -2.20 52.83
C SER A 107 -14.24 -2.06 54.07
N LEU A 108 -13.87 -1.18 55.02
CA LEU A 108 -14.71 -0.79 56.16
C LEU A 108 -15.94 0.02 55.76
N PHE A 109 -15.88 0.76 54.66
CA PHE A 109 -16.95 1.67 54.20
C PHE A 109 -17.64 1.17 52.93
N ARG A 110 -16.90 0.45 52.08
CA ARG A 110 -17.37 -0.06 50.78
C ARG A 110 -16.96 -1.54 50.62
N LYS A 111 -17.93 -2.42 50.48
CA LYS A 111 -17.68 -3.86 50.26
C LYS A 111 -17.72 -4.29 48.83
N THR A 112 -18.32 -3.46 47.94
CA THR A 112 -18.44 -3.76 46.50
C THR A 112 -17.16 -3.47 45.77
N ALA A 113 -16.70 -4.41 44.91
CA ALA A 113 -15.62 -4.18 43.98
C ALA A 113 -15.94 -3.05 43.00
N TYR A 114 -14.92 -2.38 42.48
CA TYR A 114 -15.02 -1.36 41.46
C TYR A 114 -14.11 -1.69 40.28
N THR A 115 -14.48 -1.22 39.12
CA THR A 115 -13.69 -1.45 37.89
C THR A 115 -12.69 -0.33 37.68
N ILE A 116 -11.43 -0.70 37.51
CA ILE A 116 -10.40 0.19 36.98
C ILE A 116 -10.19 -0.21 35.54
N ALA A 117 -10.16 0.75 34.60
CA ALA A 117 -9.99 0.45 33.18
C ALA A 117 -9.18 1.54 32.49
N GLY A 118 -8.31 1.14 31.59
CA GLY A 118 -7.75 1.98 30.55
C GLY A 118 -8.47 1.69 29.22
N ARG A 119 -8.72 2.72 28.43
CA ARG A 119 -9.37 2.62 27.10
C ARG A 119 -8.56 3.39 26.08
N SER A 120 -8.32 2.77 24.97
CA SER A 120 -7.64 3.43 23.84
C SER A 120 -8.28 3.05 22.53
N VAL A 121 -8.29 3.98 21.60
CA VAL A 121 -8.68 3.75 20.21
C VAL A 121 -7.51 4.15 19.32
N ALA A 122 -7.14 3.26 18.43
CA ALA A 122 -6.13 3.54 17.42
C ALA A 122 -6.69 3.26 16.02
N VAL A 123 -6.20 4.02 15.05
CA VAL A 123 -6.42 3.75 13.64
C VAL A 123 -5.07 3.68 12.95
N ALA A 124 -4.87 2.64 12.19
CA ALA A 124 -3.82 2.72 11.18
C ALA A 124 -4.38 3.56 10.04
N GLY A 125 -3.69 4.61 9.70
CA GLY A 125 -4.15 5.55 8.71
C GLY A 125 -4.46 4.87 7.36
N ALA A 126 -5.35 5.44 6.57
CA ALA A 126 -5.94 4.77 5.43
C ALA A 126 -5.05 4.68 4.19
N THR A 127 -3.98 5.44 4.09
CA THR A 127 -3.16 5.47 2.87
C THR A 127 -1.71 5.86 3.18
N GLY A 128 -0.79 4.90 3.06
CA GLY A 128 0.63 5.21 3.02
C GLY A 128 1.00 5.96 1.73
N ASN A 129 2.16 6.58 1.73
CA ASN A 129 2.74 7.23 0.56
C ASN A 129 3.46 6.23 -0.37
N GLY A 130 3.00 4.95 -0.39
CA GLY A 130 3.56 3.90 -1.22
C GLY A 130 3.34 4.16 -2.71
N CYS A 131 4.42 4.23 -3.45
CA CYS A 131 4.37 4.27 -4.90
C CYS A 131 5.06 3.08 -5.55
N ILE A 132 5.90 2.36 -4.83
CA ILE A 132 6.67 1.24 -5.36
C ILE A 132 6.48 0.04 -4.44
N LEU A 133 6.06 -1.09 -5.01
CA LEU A 133 5.92 -2.36 -4.30
C LEU A 133 6.43 -3.51 -5.17
N ALA A 134 7.51 -4.15 -4.71
CA ALA A 134 7.97 -5.43 -5.25
C ALA A 134 7.32 -6.56 -4.46
N LEU A 135 6.59 -7.44 -5.15
CA LEU A 135 5.77 -8.49 -4.57
C LEU A 135 6.49 -9.82 -4.36
N ASP A 136 7.71 -9.95 -4.87
CA ASP A 136 8.49 -11.19 -4.73
C ASP A 136 8.71 -11.53 -3.25
N THR A 137 8.32 -12.73 -2.87
CA THR A 137 8.52 -13.30 -1.53
C THR A 137 9.56 -14.41 -1.52
N SER A 138 10.32 -14.60 -2.61
CA SER A 138 11.40 -15.59 -2.66
C SER A 138 12.61 -15.11 -1.87
N SER A 139 13.29 -16.02 -1.21
CA SER A 139 14.45 -15.72 -0.36
C SER A 139 15.78 -15.55 -1.12
N SER A 140 15.78 -15.77 -2.42
CA SER A 140 17.02 -15.80 -3.23
C SER A 140 17.23 -14.56 -4.08
N ASP A 141 16.23 -13.69 -4.19
CA ASP A 141 16.24 -12.68 -5.22
C ASP A 141 15.92 -11.27 -4.71
N THR A 142 16.56 -10.28 -5.29
CA THR A 142 16.35 -8.86 -5.02
C THR A 142 14.99 -8.40 -5.57
N GLY A 143 14.15 -7.86 -4.71
CA GLY A 143 12.84 -7.33 -5.11
C GLY A 143 12.95 -5.98 -5.80
N ILE A 144 13.75 -5.06 -5.26
CA ILE A 144 14.00 -3.73 -5.83
C ILE A 144 15.50 -3.57 -6.06
N SER A 145 15.89 -3.19 -7.27
CA SER A 145 17.30 -2.94 -7.59
C SER A 145 17.50 -1.60 -8.29
N ALA A 146 18.57 -0.90 -7.94
CA ALA A 146 19.08 0.28 -8.61
C ALA A 146 20.60 0.11 -8.75
N GLY A 147 21.04 -0.52 -9.82
CA GLY A 147 22.47 -0.82 -10.08
C GLY A 147 23.04 0.03 -11.22
N GLY A 148 24.36 0.19 -11.22
CA GLY A 148 25.04 1.04 -12.21
C GLY A 148 25.08 2.51 -11.77
N SER A 149 24.58 3.42 -12.57
CA SER A 149 24.56 4.86 -12.28
C SER A 149 23.17 5.50 -12.46
N PRO A 150 22.08 4.87 -12.01
CA PRO A 150 20.77 5.48 -12.11
C PRO A 150 20.64 6.67 -11.15
N VAL A 151 19.87 7.66 -11.58
CA VAL A 151 19.36 8.72 -10.71
C VAL A 151 17.88 8.46 -10.47
N VAL A 152 17.52 8.05 -9.25
CA VAL A 152 16.14 7.78 -8.85
C VAL A 152 15.72 8.87 -7.87
N ASN A 153 14.81 9.73 -8.28
CA ASN A 153 14.37 10.87 -7.48
C ASN A 153 12.87 10.81 -7.22
N MET A 154 12.50 10.37 -6.02
CA MET A 154 11.11 10.11 -5.61
C MET A 154 10.90 10.54 -4.14
N PRO A 155 11.12 11.83 -3.80
CA PRO A 155 11.18 12.28 -2.40
C PRO A 155 9.86 12.11 -1.64
N ASN A 156 8.73 12.02 -2.34
CA ASN A 156 7.41 11.85 -1.74
C ASN A 156 6.95 10.38 -1.71
N CYS A 157 7.77 9.47 -2.25
CA CYS A 157 7.42 8.06 -2.40
C CYS A 157 8.05 7.19 -1.32
N ALA A 158 7.27 6.28 -0.76
CA ALA A 158 7.79 5.12 -0.05
C ALA A 158 7.86 3.91 -1.00
N ALA A 159 8.97 3.18 -0.94
CA ALA A 159 9.20 1.96 -1.68
C ALA A 159 9.21 0.76 -0.73
N TYR A 160 8.65 -0.37 -1.18
CA TYR A 160 8.49 -1.59 -0.40
C TYR A 160 8.98 -2.81 -1.17
N SER A 161 9.84 -3.63 -0.55
CA SER A 161 10.29 -4.90 -1.08
C SER A 161 9.85 -6.04 -0.16
N ASN A 162 9.02 -6.94 -0.68
CA ASN A 162 8.54 -8.12 0.05
C ASN A 162 9.55 -9.28 0.06
N SER A 163 10.66 -9.17 -0.66
CA SER A 163 11.67 -10.21 -0.70
C SER A 163 12.35 -10.38 0.69
N PRO A 164 12.44 -11.59 1.23
CA PRO A 164 13.20 -11.88 2.45
C PRO A 164 14.71 -12.07 2.21
N ALA A 165 15.22 -11.85 1.00
CA ALA A 165 16.63 -11.95 0.69
C ALA A 165 17.48 -10.95 1.51
N THR A 166 18.76 -11.27 1.72
CA THR A 166 19.71 -10.39 2.42
C THR A 166 19.93 -9.06 1.69
N ASP A 167 19.68 -9.04 0.40
CA ASP A 167 19.67 -7.87 -0.49
C ASP A 167 18.28 -7.65 -1.11
N SER A 168 17.25 -7.78 -0.31
CA SER A 168 15.85 -7.53 -0.68
C SER A 168 15.66 -6.23 -1.48
N ALA A 169 16.42 -5.20 -1.11
CA ALA A 169 16.62 -4.00 -1.90
C ALA A 169 18.11 -3.75 -2.10
N TYR A 170 18.53 -3.50 -3.34
CA TYR A 170 19.92 -3.26 -3.74
C TYR A 170 20.09 -1.88 -4.37
N ILE A 171 20.99 -1.08 -3.80
CA ILE A 171 21.38 0.24 -4.32
C ILE A 171 22.91 0.21 -4.46
N GLY A 172 23.38 0.05 -5.68
CA GLY A 172 24.81 -0.21 -5.92
C GLY A 172 25.42 0.60 -7.05
N GLY A 173 26.74 0.51 -7.17
CA GLY A 173 27.50 1.29 -8.14
C GLY A 173 27.53 2.77 -7.76
N SER A 174 27.25 3.64 -8.71
CA SER A 174 27.12 5.10 -8.53
C SER A 174 25.65 5.55 -8.54
N ALA A 175 24.72 4.69 -8.12
CA ALA A 175 23.31 4.99 -8.07
C ALA A 175 23.02 6.11 -7.06
N SER A 176 22.24 7.08 -7.48
CA SER A 176 21.76 8.20 -6.64
C SER A 176 20.26 8.02 -6.40
N VAL A 177 19.87 7.58 -5.21
CA VAL A 177 18.47 7.26 -4.90
C VAL A 177 17.96 8.15 -3.77
N THR A 178 16.90 8.89 -4.05
CA THR A 178 16.16 9.71 -3.09
C THR A 178 14.73 9.17 -2.98
N LEU A 179 14.33 8.78 -1.77
CA LEU A 179 12.99 8.29 -1.43
C LEU A 179 12.53 8.93 -0.14
N HIS A 180 11.22 8.95 0.13
CA HIS A 180 10.74 9.24 1.49
C HIS A 180 11.21 8.15 2.46
N SER A 181 10.96 6.88 2.12
CA SER A 181 11.38 5.73 2.91
C SER A 181 11.52 4.51 2.01
N LEU A 182 12.41 3.58 2.39
CA LEU A 182 12.57 2.27 1.76
C LEU A 182 12.38 1.20 2.83
N TYR A 183 11.38 0.36 2.65
CA TYR A 183 11.03 -0.76 3.51
C TYR A 183 11.39 -2.08 2.86
N ALA A 184 12.03 -2.97 3.57
CA ALA A 184 12.38 -4.30 3.09
C ALA A 184 12.07 -5.38 4.14
N VAL A 185 11.49 -6.49 3.70
CA VAL A 185 11.30 -7.68 4.54
C VAL A 185 12.65 -8.27 4.93
N GLY A 186 13.52 -8.41 3.96
CA GLY A 186 14.91 -8.82 4.18
C GLY A 186 15.86 -7.65 4.41
N GLY A 187 17.09 -7.78 3.94
CA GLY A 187 18.12 -6.76 4.07
C GLY A 187 18.05 -5.68 2.98
N ILE A 188 18.72 -4.57 3.24
CA ILE A 188 18.97 -3.50 2.28
C ILE A 188 20.48 -3.38 2.10
N ASN A 189 20.95 -3.51 0.86
CA ASN A 189 22.35 -3.35 0.50
C ASN A 189 22.51 -2.04 -0.27
N GLY A 190 23.20 -1.08 0.34
CA GLY A 190 23.40 0.25 -0.20
C GLY A 190 22.81 1.36 0.67
N THR A 191 22.82 2.59 0.17
CA THR A 191 22.38 3.79 0.90
C THR A 191 21.54 4.69 0.03
N LEU A 192 20.62 5.43 0.65
CA LEU A 192 19.88 6.53 0.01
C LEU A 192 20.69 7.83 0.10
N VAL A 193 20.54 8.69 -0.91
CA VAL A 193 21.00 10.10 -0.82
C VAL A 193 20.15 10.85 0.19
N ALA A 194 18.82 10.62 0.18
CA ALA A 194 17.91 11.11 1.21
C ALA A 194 16.76 10.12 1.40
N GLY A 195 16.29 9.99 2.65
CA GLY A 195 15.21 9.11 3.06
C GLY A 195 15.61 8.21 4.22
N VAL A 196 14.69 7.34 4.64
CA VAL A 196 14.88 6.43 5.78
C VAL A 196 14.82 4.99 5.32
N LEU A 197 15.73 4.15 5.83
CA LEU A 197 15.79 2.72 5.56
C LEU A 197 15.16 1.92 6.71
N HIS A 198 14.30 0.98 6.38
CA HIS A 198 13.66 0.07 7.32
C HIS A 198 13.82 -1.37 6.86
N THR A 199 14.45 -2.21 7.67
CA THR A 199 14.66 -3.65 7.39
C THR A 199 13.90 -4.51 8.38
N GLY A 200 13.64 -5.77 8.02
CA GLY A 200 12.96 -6.72 8.90
C GLY A 200 11.48 -6.39 9.12
N VAL A 201 10.87 -5.64 8.20
CA VAL A 201 9.43 -5.31 8.25
C VAL A 201 8.58 -6.49 7.77
N GLY A 202 7.29 -6.51 8.06
CA GLY A 202 6.37 -7.49 7.50
C GLY A 202 6.18 -7.30 5.99
N ALA A 203 5.79 -8.34 5.25
CA ALA A 203 5.42 -8.19 3.85
C ALA A 203 4.12 -7.40 3.70
N LEU A 204 4.06 -6.51 2.71
CA LEU A 204 2.84 -5.81 2.36
C LEU A 204 1.96 -6.66 1.44
N ALA A 205 0.66 -6.69 1.74
CA ALA A 205 -0.31 -7.31 0.85
C ALA A 205 -0.38 -6.53 -0.48
N ASP A 206 -0.61 -7.26 -1.56
CA ASP A 206 -0.86 -6.66 -2.87
C ASP A 206 -2.18 -5.86 -2.83
N PRO A 207 -2.14 -4.53 -3.01
CA PRO A 207 -3.32 -3.68 -2.91
C PRO A 207 -4.34 -3.91 -4.03
N TYR A 208 -3.95 -4.61 -5.10
CA TYR A 208 -4.82 -4.93 -6.23
C TYR A 208 -5.24 -6.40 -6.31
N ALA A 209 -4.73 -7.27 -5.43
CA ALA A 209 -5.09 -8.68 -5.42
C ALA A 209 -6.62 -8.88 -5.36
N GLY A 210 -7.16 -9.61 -6.32
CA GLY A 210 -8.59 -9.93 -6.41
C GLY A 210 -9.52 -8.75 -6.74
N LYS A 211 -9.00 -7.53 -6.96
CA LYS A 211 -9.85 -6.36 -7.26
C LYS A 211 -10.30 -6.29 -8.70
N PHE A 212 -9.56 -6.90 -9.62
CA PHE A 212 -9.86 -6.86 -11.03
C PHE A 212 -9.99 -8.26 -11.61
N THR A 213 -11.00 -8.47 -12.44
CA THR A 213 -11.16 -9.70 -13.20
C THR A 213 -10.23 -9.67 -14.41
N THR A 214 -9.35 -10.67 -14.52
CA THR A 214 -8.48 -10.82 -15.69
C THR A 214 -9.33 -10.96 -16.95
N PRO A 215 -9.13 -10.08 -17.95
CA PRO A 215 -9.86 -10.18 -19.16
C PRO A 215 -9.42 -11.43 -19.95
N THR A 216 -10.36 -12.03 -20.64
CA THR A 216 -10.11 -13.16 -21.54
C THR A 216 -10.50 -12.78 -22.96
N ASN A 217 -9.90 -13.46 -23.92
CA ASN A 217 -10.30 -13.37 -25.34
C ASN A 217 -10.91 -14.73 -25.77
N PRO A 218 -12.14 -15.05 -25.33
CA PRO A 218 -12.69 -16.41 -25.39
C PRO A 218 -12.88 -16.94 -26.80
N PHE A 219 -12.98 -16.05 -27.81
CA PHE A 219 -13.23 -16.44 -29.18
C PHE A 219 -12.09 -16.04 -30.12
N ASN A 220 -10.90 -15.72 -29.58
CA ASN A 220 -9.78 -15.16 -30.35
C ASN A 220 -10.23 -13.97 -31.24
N THR A 221 -11.12 -13.15 -30.70
CA THR A 221 -11.67 -11.99 -31.40
C THR A 221 -10.59 -10.92 -31.50
N CYS A 222 -10.38 -10.40 -32.67
CA CYS A 222 -9.39 -9.36 -32.91
C CYS A 222 -10.07 -8.12 -33.47
N THR A 223 -10.03 -7.03 -32.69
CA THR A 223 -10.40 -5.72 -33.22
C THR A 223 -9.34 -5.25 -34.22
N TYR A 224 -8.08 -5.50 -33.88
CA TYR A 224 -6.93 -5.18 -34.73
C TYR A 224 -6.04 -6.42 -34.92
N ARG A 225 -5.63 -6.66 -36.16
CA ARG A 225 -4.79 -7.80 -36.57
C ARG A 225 -3.79 -7.35 -37.68
N SER A 226 -2.88 -8.23 -38.06
CA SER A 226 -1.86 -7.93 -39.07
C SER A 226 -2.44 -7.44 -40.42
N SER A 227 -3.65 -7.92 -40.79
CA SER A 227 -4.36 -7.50 -41.99
C SER A 227 -5.20 -6.23 -41.83
N SER A 228 -5.47 -5.80 -40.58
CA SER A 228 -6.23 -4.60 -40.26
C SER A 228 -5.64 -3.98 -38.99
N LYS A 229 -4.55 -3.24 -39.17
CA LYS A 229 -3.75 -2.65 -38.08
C LYS A 229 -4.42 -1.40 -37.52
N MET A 230 -4.05 -1.07 -36.28
CA MET A 230 -4.38 0.23 -35.70
C MET A 230 -3.76 1.34 -36.54
N PRO A 231 -4.48 2.45 -36.74
CA PRO A 231 -3.89 3.63 -37.42
C PRO A 231 -2.76 4.21 -36.56
N VAL A 232 -1.61 4.41 -37.20
CA VAL A 232 -0.44 5.11 -36.66
C VAL A 232 -0.30 6.40 -37.45
N ASN A 233 0.12 7.46 -36.80
CA ASN A 233 0.27 8.80 -37.40
C ASN A 233 -1.06 9.37 -37.96
N GLY A 234 -2.17 8.98 -37.37
CA GLY A 234 -3.51 9.31 -37.85
C GLY A 234 -4.47 9.73 -36.74
N THR A 235 -5.75 9.41 -36.95
CA THR A 235 -6.82 9.67 -36.01
C THR A 235 -6.68 8.87 -34.73
N GLN A 236 -7.24 9.40 -33.66
CA GLN A 236 -7.29 8.71 -32.38
C GLN A 236 -8.03 7.36 -32.52
N VAL A 237 -7.40 6.32 -32.00
CA VAL A 237 -8.00 4.98 -31.89
C VAL A 237 -8.89 4.96 -30.65
N VAL A 238 -10.12 4.47 -30.78
CA VAL A 238 -11.02 4.22 -29.67
C VAL A 238 -11.50 2.78 -29.69
N PRO A 239 -11.70 2.12 -28.54
CA PRO A 239 -12.27 0.78 -28.52
C PRO A 239 -13.75 0.78 -28.95
N PRO A 240 -14.33 -0.39 -29.24
CA PRO A 240 -15.78 -0.53 -29.45
C PRO A 240 -16.58 0.04 -28.28
N SER A 241 -17.78 0.58 -28.55
CA SER A 241 -18.60 1.28 -27.55
C SER A 241 -18.97 0.42 -26.33
N ASN A 242 -19.00 -0.91 -26.47
CA ASN A 242 -19.47 -1.85 -25.45
C ASN A 242 -18.45 -2.94 -25.07
N GLY A 243 -17.17 -2.72 -25.39
CA GLY A 243 -16.13 -3.71 -25.09
C GLY A 243 -14.72 -3.17 -25.27
N PRO A 244 -13.70 -3.96 -24.90
CA PRO A 244 -12.32 -3.61 -25.11
C PRO A 244 -11.93 -3.76 -26.59
N ALA A 245 -10.86 -3.10 -26.99
CA ALA A 245 -10.19 -3.37 -28.25
C ALA A 245 -9.19 -4.53 -28.05
N TYR A 246 -9.35 -5.62 -28.78
CA TYR A 246 -8.40 -6.74 -28.78
C TYR A 246 -7.37 -6.58 -29.90
N ILE A 247 -6.09 -6.58 -29.50
CA ILE A 247 -4.94 -6.42 -30.41
C ILE A 247 -4.23 -7.77 -30.54
N CYS A 248 -4.28 -8.33 -31.74
CA CYS A 248 -3.78 -9.67 -32.06
C CYS A 248 -2.60 -9.59 -33.05
N TYR A 249 -1.71 -8.65 -32.85
CA TYR A 249 -0.45 -8.52 -33.58
C TYR A 249 0.52 -7.65 -32.77
N SER A 250 1.81 -7.75 -33.09
CA SER A 250 2.80 -6.86 -32.47
C SER A 250 2.70 -5.46 -33.06
N VAL A 251 2.29 -4.51 -32.23
CA VAL A 251 2.33 -3.08 -32.56
C VAL A 251 3.74 -2.58 -32.37
N ASN A 252 4.44 -2.35 -33.45
CA ASN A 252 5.80 -1.83 -33.42
C ASN A 252 5.79 -0.38 -33.91
N LEU A 253 6.08 0.53 -32.97
CA LEU A 253 6.24 1.95 -33.26
C LEU A 253 7.74 2.23 -33.46
N ASN A 254 8.09 2.80 -34.60
CA ASN A 254 9.47 3.03 -34.95
C ASN A 254 9.65 4.49 -35.43
N ALA A 255 10.88 4.94 -35.45
CA ALA A 255 11.21 6.29 -35.90
C ALA A 255 10.38 7.39 -35.22
N SER A 256 9.53 8.09 -35.93
CA SER A 256 8.66 9.16 -35.41
C SER A 256 7.18 8.76 -35.38
N ASP A 257 6.88 7.47 -35.34
CA ASP A 257 5.50 6.99 -35.26
C ASP A 257 4.77 7.54 -34.06
N VAL A 258 3.52 7.93 -34.22
CA VAL A 258 2.64 8.40 -33.15
C VAL A 258 1.42 7.50 -33.07
N LEU A 259 1.24 6.80 -31.95
CA LEU A 259 0.03 6.06 -31.62
C LEU A 259 -0.80 6.87 -30.63
N ASN A 260 -1.99 7.26 -31.03
CA ASN A 260 -2.92 8.01 -30.19
C ASN A 260 -4.12 7.12 -29.83
N LEU A 261 -4.20 6.71 -28.53
CA LEU A 261 -5.27 5.90 -27.97
C LEU A 261 -6.21 6.79 -27.16
N GLY A 262 -7.47 6.76 -27.48
CA GLY A 262 -8.52 7.44 -26.73
C GLY A 262 -8.94 6.67 -25.48
N PRO A 263 -9.89 7.21 -24.71
CA PRO A 263 -10.40 6.54 -23.51
C PRO A 263 -10.89 5.13 -23.80
N GLY A 264 -10.55 4.17 -22.93
CA GLY A 264 -11.00 2.80 -23.05
C GLY A 264 -9.97 1.76 -22.65
N THR A 265 -10.28 0.50 -22.94
CA THR A 265 -9.44 -0.65 -22.62
C THR A 265 -8.88 -1.31 -23.88
N TYR A 266 -7.57 -1.47 -23.91
CA TYR A 266 -6.81 -2.05 -25.01
C TYR A 266 -6.12 -3.32 -24.52
N ILE A 267 -6.51 -4.48 -25.05
CA ILE A 267 -6.02 -5.79 -24.64
C ILE A 267 -5.09 -6.35 -25.71
N PHE A 268 -3.81 -6.43 -25.39
CA PHE A 268 -2.79 -7.08 -26.20
C PHE A 268 -2.78 -8.58 -25.83
N ASP A 269 -3.12 -9.44 -26.78
CA ASP A 269 -3.23 -10.89 -26.56
C ASP A 269 -2.02 -11.62 -27.14
N GLY A 270 -1.08 -12.02 -26.29
CA GLY A 270 0.14 -12.72 -26.68
C GLY A 270 -0.10 -14.07 -27.36
N ALA A 271 -1.19 -14.78 -27.00
CA ALA A 271 -1.57 -15.99 -27.70
C ALA A 271 -1.90 -15.76 -29.18
N GLN A 272 -2.21 -14.52 -29.55
CA GLN A 272 -2.46 -14.06 -30.91
C GLN A 272 -1.35 -13.10 -31.42
N ASN A 273 -0.14 -13.19 -30.86
CA ASN A 273 1.01 -12.33 -31.14
C ASN A 273 0.81 -10.84 -30.78
N GLY A 274 -0.13 -10.52 -29.88
CA GLY A 274 -0.33 -9.17 -29.38
C GLY A 274 0.86 -8.72 -28.53
N ALA A 275 1.43 -7.55 -28.86
CA ALA A 275 2.49 -6.91 -28.10
C ALA A 275 2.49 -5.40 -28.41
N LEU A 276 3.13 -4.60 -27.55
CA LEU A 276 3.34 -3.18 -27.80
C LEU A 276 4.81 -2.84 -27.62
N LYS A 277 5.45 -2.41 -28.69
CA LYS A 277 6.87 -2.05 -28.71
C LYS A 277 7.03 -0.67 -29.32
N ALA A 278 7.65 0.24 -28.58
CA ALA A 278 7.99 1.58 -29.01
C ALA A 278 9.50 1.76 -29.00
N THR A 279 10.07 2.21 -30.11
CA THR A 279 11.51 2.43 -30.30
C THR A 279 11.76 3.74 -31.07
N GLY A 280 13.01 4.15 -31.15
CA GLY A 280 13.38 5.41 -31.88
C GLY A 280 12.77 6.64 -31.21
N GLN A 281 12.27 7.58 -31.99
CA GLN A 281 11.58 8.79 -31.50
C GLN A 281 10.05 8.64 -31.53
N SER A 282 9.56 7.39 -31.45
CA SER A 282 8.12 7.13 -31.46
C SER A 282 7.43 7.66 -30.23
N SER A 283 6.16 8.03 -30.36
CA SER A 283 5.34 8.57 -29.28
C SER A 283 4.10 7.70 -29.06
N LEU A 284 3.72 7.54 -27.78
CA LEU A 284 2.50 6.88 -27.36
C LEU A 284 1.68 7.86 -26.52
N ILE A 285 0.45 8.12 -26.94
CA ILE A 285 -0.51 8.96 -26.22
C ILE A 285 -1.72 8.08 -25.90
N ALA A 286 -2.03 7.89 -24.61
CA ALA A 286 -3.12 7.04 -24.15
C ALA A 286 -3.85 7.72 -22.97
N ASN A 287 -4.81 8.60 -23.30
CA ASN A 287 -5.52 9.38 -22.30
C ASN A 287 -6.84 8.72 -21.92
N GLY A 288 -7.04 8.49 -20.59
CA GLY A 288 -8.21 7.78 -20.07
C GLY A 288 -8.22 6.29 -20.47
N ALA A 289 -7.05 5.69 -20.68
CA ALA A 289 -6.90 4.37 -21.23
C ALA A 289 -6.21 3.40 -20.24
N THR A 290 -6.61 2.13 -20.31
CA THR A 290 -5.89 1.02 -19.66
C THR A 290 -5.30 0.10 -20.73
N LEU A 291 -4.00 -0.10 -20.67
CA LEU A 291 -3.26 -1.03 -21.55
C LEU A 291 -3.12 -2.37 -20.80
N VAL A 292 -3.73 -3.42 -21.30
CA VAL A 292 -3.74 -4.75 -20.66
C VAL A 292 -2.98 -5.74 -21.54
N PHE A 293 -2.08 -6.52 -20.92
CA PHE A 293 -1.23 -7.49 -21.61
C PHE A 293 -1.54 -8.90 -21.06
N ILE A 294 -2.16 -9.75 -21.87
CA ILE A 294 -2.55 -11.12 -21.48
C ILE A 294 -1.79 -12.17 -22.28
N ASN A 295 -1.79 -13.41 -21.78
CA ASN A 295 -1.31 -14.61 -22.50
C ASN A 295 0.14 -14.46 -23.03
N GLY A 296 1.06 -13.94 -22.25
CA GLY A 296 2.44 -13.77 -22.65
C GLY A 296 2.72 -12.54 -23.53
N ALA A 297 1.78 -11.59 -23.62
CA ALA A 297 1.99 -10.36 -24.34
C ALA A 297 3.11 -9.51 -23.71
N ASP A 298 4.01 -9.00 -24.54
CA ASP A 298 5.10 -8.12 -24.12
C ASP A 298 4.72 -6.63 -24.18
N VAL A 299 5.30 -5.87 -23.25
CA VAL A 299 5.33 -4.41 -23.32
C VAL A 299 6.78 -3.91 -23.26
N ALA A 300 7.19 -3.15 -24.25
CA ALA A 300 8.52 -2.57 -24.33
C ALA A 300 8.43 -1.13 -24.84
N LEU A 301 8.35 -0.18 -23.93
CA LEU A 301 8.26 1.25 -24.23
C LEU A 301 9.65 1.90 -24.09
N ASN A 302 10.45 1.78 -25.15
CA ASN A 302 11.85 2.27 -25.22
C ASN A 302 12.02 3.48 -26.15
N GLY A 303 10.92 4.11 -26.54
CA GLY A 303 10.95 5.25 -27.45
C GLY A 303 11.52 6.53 -26.82
N GLY A 304 12.27 7.29 -27.58
CA GLY A 304 12.78 8.61 -27.18
C GLY A 304 11.77 9.75 -27.36
N GLY A 305 10.63 9.49 -28.00
CA GLY A 305 9.53 10.43 -28.15
C GLY A 305 8.68 10.51 -26.86
N ALA A 306 7.59 11.27 -26.92
CA ALA A 306 6.69 11.44 -25.79
C ALA A 306 5.86 10.16 -25.50
N THR A 307 5.91 9.67 -24.28
CA THR A 307 5.01 8.63 -23.80
C THR A 307 4.10 9.22 -22.72
N THR A 308 2.81 9.36 -23.05
CA THR A 308 1.80 9.85 -22.09
C THR A 308 0.74 8.77 -21.91
N ILE A 309 0.62 8.21 -20.71
CA ILE A 309 -0.42 7.25 -20.37
C ILE A 309 -1.16 7.76 -19.13
N VAL A 310 -2.45 8.00 -19.27
CA VAL A 310 -3.32 8.46 -18.18
C VAL A 310 -4.41 7.42 -17.97
N ALA A 311 -4.43 6.83 -16.80
CA ALA A 311 -5.44 5.84 -16.40
C ALA A 311 -6.87 6.44 -16.39
N PRO A 312 -7.91 5.61 -16.57
CA PRO A 312 -9.28 6.05 -16.35
C PRO A 312 -9.51 6.46 -14.90
N THR A 313 -10.17 7.58 -14.67
CA THR A 313 -10.55 8.08 -13.33
C THR A 313 -11.96 7.65 -12.93
N THR A 314 -12.74 7.15 -13.87
CA THR A 314 -14.11 6.65 -13.67
C THR A 314 -14.27 5.26 -14.23
N VAL A 315 -15.21 4.48 -13.71
CA VAL A 315 -15.57 3.16 -14.23
C VAL A 315 -16.72 3.31 -15.22
N SER A 316 -16.59 2.70 -16.39
CA SER A 316 -17.66 2.61 -17.40
C SER A 316 -17.57 1.26 -18.13
N ASN A 317 -18.71 0.57 -18.25
CA ASN A 317 -18.85 -0.65 -19.05
C ASN A 317 -19.58 -0.38 -20.38
N SER A 318 -19.72 0.88 -20.73
CA SER A 318 -20.25 1.35 -22.00
C SER A 318 -19.22 2.26 -22.64
N SER A 319 -19.56 3.04 -23.63
CA SER A 319 -18.61 3.89 -24.35
C SER A 319 -18.22 5.15 -23.55
N PRO A 320 -16.92 5.40 -23.31
CA PRO A 320 -15.78 4.49 -23.52
C PRO A 320 -15.77 3.34 -22.50
N TYR A 321 -15.37 2.16 -22.93
CA TYR A 321 -15.28 0.99 -22.05
C TYR A 321 -14.03 1.07 -21.15
N THR A 322 -14.22 1.42 -19.87
CA THR A 322 -13.14 1.66 -18.89
C THR A 322 -13.42 0.99 -17.55
N PRO A 323 -13.37 -0.35 -17.45
CA PRO A 323 -13.71 -1.05 -16.21
C PRO A 323 -12.61 -0.97 -15.13
N TYR A 324 -11.40 -0.50 -15.49
CA TYR A 324 -10.20 -0.56 -14.67
C TYR A 324 -9.75 0.83 -14.19
N LYS A 325 -10.53 1.42 -13.30
CA LYS A 325 -10.17 2.72 -12.71
C LYS A 325 -8.80 2.70 -12.05
N GLY A 326 -7.96 3.69 -12.35
CA GLY A 326 -6.65 3.87 -11.76
C GLY A 326 -5.54 3.00 -12.35
N LEU A 327 -5.86 2.05 -13.25
CA LEU A 327 -4.84 1.25 -13.94
C LEU A 327 -4.44 1.88 -15.27
N ALA A 328 -3.17 2.24 -15.40
CA ALA A 328 -2.58 2.72 -16.66
C ALA A 328 -2.06 1.54 -17.50
N VAL A 329 -1.27 0.67 -16.89
CA VAL A 329 -0.69 -0.52 -17.51
C VAL A 329 -0.96 -1.72 -16.62
N TRP A 330 -1.48 -2.78 -17.17
CA TRP A 330 -1.79 -4.00 -16.42
C TRP A 330 -1.34 -5.25 -17.16
N GLN A 331 -0.56 -6.04 -16.46
CA GLN A 331 -0.21 -7.40 -16.86
C GLN A 331 -0.73 -8.36 -15.78
N PRO A 332 -1.86 -9.06 -15.99
CA PRO A 332 -2.43 -9.96 -15.00
C PRO A 332 -1.45 -11.03 -14.53
N ALA A 333 -1.67 -11.56 -13.33
CA ALA A 333 -0.90 -12.66 -12.78
C ALA A 333 -0.89 -13.86 -13.75
N GLY A 334 0.27 -14.52 -13.87
CA GLY A 334 0.45 -15.67 -14.78
C GLY A 334 0.79 -15.32 -16.23
N ASN A 335 0.87 -14.03 -16.59
CA ASN A 335 1.35 -13.67 -17.93
C ASN A 335 2.82 -14.08 -18.16
N GLY A 336 3.71 -13.91 -17.19
CA GLY A 336 5.10 -14.35 -17.22
C GLY A 336 6.06 -13.56 -18.13
N ALA A 337 5.54 -12.65 -18.97
CA ALA A 337 6.39 -11.80 -19.81
C ALA A 337 7.02 -10.68 -18.96
N SER A 338 8.26 -10.32 -19.25
CA SER A 338 8.92 -9.16 -18.63
C SER A 338 8.37 -7.86 -19.17
N GLY A 339 8.24 -6.85 -18.31
CA GLY A 339 7.87 -5.50 -18.72
C GLY A 339 9.09 -4.60 -18.84
N GLN A 340 9.17 -3.82 -19.92
CA GLN A 340 10.18 -2.80 -20.09
C GLN A 340 9.52 -1.45 -20.36
N ILE A 341 9.69 -0.53 -19.42
CA ILE A 341 9.18 0.84 -19.52
C ILE A 341 10.40 1.76 -19.39
N ALA A 342 11.04 1.99 -20.52
CA ALA A 342 12.30 2.71 -20.61
C ALA A 342 12.16 3.87 -21.60
N GLY A 343 11.28 4.81 -21.28
CA GLY A 343 11.02 5.98 -22.14
C GLY A 343 12.13 7.03 -22.07
N GLY A 344 12.13 7.91 -23.06
CA GLY A 344 12.99 9.09 -23.09
C GLY A 344 12.55 10.19 -22.13
N ALA A 345 13.12 11.38 -22.33
CA ALA A 345 12.96 12.55 -21.45
C ALA A 345 11.52 13.03 -21.18
N ASN A 346 10.54 12.55 -21.93
CA ASN A 346 9.15 13.04 -21.90
C ASN A 346 8.14 11.91 -21.60
N GLN A 347 8.46 11.06 -20.63
CA GLN A 347 7.53 10.01 -20.21
C GLN A 347 6.66 10.49 -19.05
N THR A 348 5.35 10.41 -19.19
CA THR A 348 4.37 10.73 -18.17
C THR A 348 3.38 9.58 -18.05
N ILE A 349 3.35 8.88 -16.92
CA ILE A 349 2.38 7.84 -16.63
C ILE A 349 1.60 8.26 -15.39
N THR A 350 0.29 8.44 -15.53
CA THR A 350 -0.62 8.73 -14.41
C THR A 350 -1.52 7.53 -14.18
N GLY A 351 -1.37 6.91 -13.02
CA GLY A 351 -2.05 5.67 -12.65
C GLY A 351 -1.09 4.57 -12.22
N ALA A 352 -1.62 3.39 -12.00
CA ALA A 352 -0.82 2.24 -11.60
C ALA A 352 -0.28 1.47 -12.80
N ILE A 353 1.00 1.11 -12.71
CA ILE A 353 1.65 0.06 -13.49
C ILE A 353 1.59 -1.19 -12.62
N TYR A 354 0.72 -2.13 -12.96
CA TYR A 354 0.45 -3.33 -12.17
C TYR A 354 0.83 -4.60 -12.92
N MET A 355 1.92 -5.25 -12.50
CA MET A 355 2.51 -6.43 -13.15
C MET A 355 2.94 -7.47 -12.11
N PRO A 356 2.00 -8.10 -11.38
CA PRO A 356 2.31 -8.88 -10.16
C PRO A 356 3.17 -10.13 -10.40
N SER A 357 3.32 -10.58 -11.64
CA SER A 357 4.14 -11.76 -11.98
C SER A 357 5.30 -11.44 -12.92
N ALA A 358 5.58 -10.14 -13.16
CA ALA A 358 6.61 -9.73 -14.12
C ALA A 358 7.81 -9.08 -13.44
N TYR A 359 8.99 -9.29 -14.02
CA TYR A 359 10.14 -8.45 -13.82
C TYR A 359 9.96 -7.16 -14.62
N LEU A 360 9.88 -6.02 -13.94
CA LEU A 360 9.77 -4.72 -14.57
C LEU A 360 11.11 -3.98 -14.57
N SER A 361 11.64 -3.69 -15.75
CA SER A 361 12.72 -2.72 -15.91
C SER A 361 12.12 -1.35 -16.16
N TYR A 362 12.34 -0.42 -15.25
CA TYR A 362 11.87 0.95 -15.33
C TYR A 362 13.06 1.89 -15.52
N THR A 363 13.07 2.56 -16.65
CA THR A 363 14.04 3.61 -16.97
C THR A 363 13.24 4.77 -17.48
N GLY A 364 13.23 5.85 -16.82
CA GLY A 364 12.45 6.88 -17.43
C GLY A 364 12.41 8.16 -16.71
N ALA A 365 12.12 9.03 -17.53
CA ALA A 365 11.64 10.38 -17.53
C ALA A 365 12.31 11.33 -16.58
N SER A 366 12.84 12.25 -17.21
CA SER A 366 13.51 13.41 -16.68
C SER A 366 12.57 14.53 -16.23
N THR A 367 11.27 14.43 -16.40
CA THR A 367 10.32 15.45 -15.94
C THR A 367 9.36 14.85 -14.94
N LEU A 368 9.47 15.33 -13.67
CA LEU A 368 8.49 15.12 -12.64
C LEU A 368 7.10 15.50 -13.17
N ASN A 369 6.18 14.56 -13.12
CA ASN A 369 4.77 14.90 -13.23
C ASN A 369 4.36 15.53 -11.90
N VAL A 370 4.70 16.81 -11.72
CA VAL A 370 4.54 17.57 -10.45
C VAL A 370 3.15 17.56 -9.84
N ASN A 371 2.16 17.02 -10.53
CA ASN A 371 0.78 16.82 -10.06
C ASN A 371 0.24 15.44 -10.43
N GLY A 372 1.12 14.51 -10.82
CA GLY A 372 0.75 13.18 -11.25
C GLY A 372 0.83 12.15 -10.13
N CYS A 373 0.13 11.04 -10.34
CA CYS A 373 0.24 9.86 -9.52
C CYS A 373 0.77 8.72 -10.36
N THR A 374 1.99 8.29 -10.11
CA THR A 374 2.52 7.05 -10.68
C THR A 374 2.75 6.04 -9.57
N GLN A 375 2.17 4.86 -9.73
CA GLN A 375 2.36 3.76 -8.80
C GLN A 375 2.91 2.55 -9.57
N ILE A 376 3.95 1.90 -9.03
CA ILE A 376 4.59 0.74 -9.65
C ILE A 376 4.44 -0.45 -8.71
N ILE A 377 3.72 -1.47 -9.13
CA ILE A 377 3.56 -2.72 -8.41
C ILE A 377 3.90 -3.84 -9.38
N ALA A 378 5.00 -4.54 -9.10
CA ALA A 378 5.48 -5.63 -9.94
C ALA A 378 6.07 -6.75 -9.09
N TRP A 379 6.32 -7.91 -9.68
CA TRP A 379 7.00 -8.97 -8.95
C TRP A 379 8.38 -8.51 -8.49
N ARG A 380 9.20 -8.00 -9.42
CA ARG A 380 10.50 -7.36 -9.15
C ARG A 380 10.64 -6.10 -9.97
N ILE A 381 11.39 -5.15 -9.46
CA ILE A 381 11.54 -3.83 -10.08
C ILE A 381 13.03 -3.50 -10.16
N ASN A 382 13.48 -3.17 -11.36
CA ASN A 382 14.83 -2.68 -11.60
C ASN A 382 14.78 -1.26 -12.14
N PHE A 383 15.42 -0.34 -11.43
CA PHE A 383 15.62 1.03 -11.87
C PHE A 383 16.96 1.17 -12.59
N SER A 384 16.92 1.78 -13.76
CA SER A 384 18.12 2.13 -14.53
C SER A 384 17.96 3.53 -15.15
N GLY A 385 19.05 4.19 -15.44
CA GLY A 385 19.02 5.56 -15.96
C GLY A 385 18.39 6.57 -14.99
N ASN A 386 17.85 7.67 -15.51
CA ASN A 386 17.15 8.66 -14.70
C ASN A 386 15.69 8.24 -14.55
N SER A 387 15.27 7.95 -13.32
CA SER A 387 13.92 7.48 -13.01
C SER A 387 13.25 8.42 -12.02
N GLN A 388 12.09 8.93 -12.35
CA GLN A 388 11.29 9.80 -11.48
C GLN A 388 9.88 9.25 -11.39
N VAL A 389 9.36 9.19 -10.16
CA VAL A 389 7.99 8.78 -9.83
C VAL A 389 7.47 9.71 -8.75
N ASP A 390 6.23 10.11 -8.84
CA ASP A 390 5.58 10.94 -7.83
C ASP A 390 4.21 10.35 -7.48
N ASN A 391 3.77 10.50 -6.22
CA ASN A 391 2.46 10.08 -5.76
C ASN A 391 1.55 11.24 -5.30
N VAL A 392 1.92 12.45 -5.65
CA VAL A 392 1.08 13.63 -5.41
C VAL A 392 -0.18 13.52 -6.26
N GLY A 393 -1.36 13.64 -5.65
CA GLY A 393 -2.64 13.57 -6.39
C GLY A 393 -3.19 12.16 -6.63
N CYS A 394 -2.63 11.10 -6.04
CA CYS A 394 -3.12 9.73 -6.19
C CYS A 394 -4.57 9.52 -5.75
N SER A 395 -5.06 10.27 -4.79
CA SER A 395 -6.45 10.20 -4.33
C SER A 395 -7.47 10.50 -5.42
N SER A 396 -7.15 11.38 -6.37
CA SER A 396 -8.01 11.74 -7.49
C SER A 396 -7.87 10.81 -8.70
N SER A 397 -6.75 10.10 -8.81
CA SER A 397 -6.43 9.22 -9.95
C SER A 397 -7.08 7.83 -9.85
N GLY A 398 -7.73 7.50 -8.74
CA GLY A 398 -8.37 6.20 -8.52
C GLY A 398 -7.40 5.06 -8.20
N VAL A 399 -6.14 5.37 -7.96
CA VAL A 399 -5.09 4.44 -7.56
C VAL A 399 -5.32 3.98 -6.12
N ALA A 400 -5.12 2.70 -5.82
CA ALA A 400 -5.22 2.20 -4.47
C ALA A 400 -4.01 2.64 -3.63
N GLY A 401 -4.27 3.35 -2.53
CA GLY A 401 -3.21 3.66 -1.57
C GLY A 401 -2.68 2.40 -0.90
N PHE A 402 -1.37 2.34 -0.65
CA PHE A 402 -0.74 1.31 0.16
C PHE A 402 0.43 1.89 0.95
N GLY A 403 0.92 1.14 1.90
CA GLY A 403 2.10 1.46 2.68
C GLY A 403 1.92 1.18 4.17
N TYR A 404 3.02 1.10 4.88
CA TYR A 404 2.99 1.15 6.33
C TYR A 404 2.57 2.54 6.78
N GLN A 405 1.64 2.55 7.68
CA GLN A 405 1.26 3.76 8.38
C GLN A 405 1.55 3.55 9.85
N SER A 406 2.23 4.52 10.43
CA SER A 406 2.31 4.56 11.87
C SER A 406 0.88 4.65 12.40
N PRO A 407 0.44 3.69 13.20
CA PRO A 407 -0.85 3.77 13.84
C PRO A 407 -0.87 4.99 14.75
N ASN A 408 -2.00 5.70 14.77
CA ASN A 408 -2.18 6.88 15.61
C ASN A 408 -3.27 6.60 16.64
N LEU A 409 -3.02 7.05 17.88
CA LEU A 409 -4.04 7.10 18.90
C LEU A 409 -5.07 8.20 18.56
N MET A 410 -6.32 7.85 18.72
CA MET A 410 -7.46 8.74 18.54
C MET A 410 -8.02 9.07 19.92
N ASN A 411 -7.78 10.28 20.39
CA ASN A 411 -8.29 10.77 21.68
C ASN A 411 -9.70 11.36 21.57
#